data_9d0260ec2d26048f7d7b5026d78ae34c
#
_entry.id   9d0260ec2d26048f7d7b5026d78ae34c
#
_cell.length_a   1.000
_cell.length_b   1.000
_cell.length_c   1.000
_cell.angle_alpha   90.00
_cell.angle_beta   90.00
_cell.angle_gamma   90.00
#
_symmetry.space_group_name_H-M   'P 1'
#
loop_
_entity.id
_entity.type
_entity.pdbx_description
1 polymer ?
#
loop_
_entity_poly.entity_id
_entity_poly.type
_entity_poly.pdbx_seq_one_letter_code
_entity_poly.pdbx_strand_id
1 'polypeptide(L)'
;RISVNPQTMIDSVLKAVGRKHTAAQVEKCFALARSLGFKNINMDTIAGLPTDTTEGFKETIDRLTALDPESITVHTLTVKRSADLFKSSDDLRKNYLTDNSISEMVDFAFAELTGKGYDPYYLYRQKNTVGNLENVGYAKKGYESLYNIYIMEEAQNIIACGAGGSTKLIDHSTGKIT
;
A
#
# COMPACT_ATOMS: atom_id res chain seq x y z
N ARG A 1 15.31 -6.77 2.99
CA ARG A 1 14.21 -5.85 2.70
C ARG A 1 13.48 -5.50 3.98
N ILE A 2 13.10 -4.23 4.13
CA ILE A 2 12.21 -3.75 5.18
C ILE A 2 11.09 -2.92 4.57
N SER A 3 10.03 -2.66 5.34
CA SER A 3 8.96 -1.74 4.95
C SER A 3 8.88 -0.59 5.95
N VAL A 4 8.76 0.62 5.43
CA VAL A 4 8.41 1.83 6.17
C VAL A 4 7.07 2.31 5.63
N ASN A 5 6.00 2.18 6.42
CA ASN A 5 4.64 2.28 5.93
C ASN A 5 3.97 3.58 6.38
N PRO A 6 4.13 4.69 5.64
CA PRO A 6 3.54 5.98 5.99
C PRO A 6 2.02 5.98 5.91
N GLN A 7 1.44 5.28 4.96
CA GLN A 7 0.03 5.30 4.54
C GLN A 7 -0.35 6.62 3.83
N THR A 8 0.08 7.75 4.32
CA THR A 8 0.02 9.09 3.75
C THR A 8 1.13 9.96 4.36
N MET A 9 1.52 11.03 3.68
CA MET A 9 2.48 12.01 4.20
C MET A 9 1.79 13.30 4.66
N ILE A 10 0.47 13.27 4.85
CA ILE A 10 -0.35 14.40 5.32
C ILE A 10 -0.72 14.18 6.79
N ASP A 11 -0.12 14.97 7.69
CA ASP A 11 -0.25 14.79 9.14
C ASP A 11 -1.69 14.90 9.66
N SER A 12 -2.52 15.77 9.04
CA SER A 12 -3.94 15.88 9.40
C SER A 12 -4.71 14.59 9.09
N VAL A 13 -4.41 13.95 7.96
CA VAL A 13 -5.01 12.66 7.55
C VAL A 13 -4.52 11.54 8.45
N LEU A 14 -3.23 11.46 8.75
CA LEU A 14 -2.67 10.50 9.71
C LEU A 14 -3.39 10.57 11.06
N LYS A 15 -3.59 11.77 11.58
CA LYS A 15 -4.33 11.99 12.82
C LYS A 15 -5.79 11.55 12.72
N ALA A 16 -6.47 11.88 11.62
CA ALA A 16 -7.87 11.52 11.40
C ALA A 16 -8.09 9.99 11.34
N VAL A 17 -7.13 9.25 10.76
CA VAL A 17 -7.20 7.78 10.69
C VAL A 17 -6.57 7.07 11.91
N GLY A 18 -6.26 7.82 12.98
CA GLY A 18 -5.77 7.27 14.24
C GLY A 18 -4.30 6.81 14.23
N ARG A 19 -3.51 7.25 13.26
CA ARG A 19 -2.06 6.97 13.22
C ARG A 19 -1.34 7.88 14.20
N LYS A 20 -0.36 7.33 14.93
CA LYS A 20 0.39 8.05 15.98
C LYS A 20 1.70 8.66 15.49
N HIS A 21 2.12 8.33 14.26
CA HIS A 21 3.33 8.88 13.66
C HIS A 21 3.03 10.10 12.79
N THR A 22 4.07 10.86 12.46
CA THR A 22 4.03 12.01 11.56
C THR A 22 4.86 11.74 10.32
N ALA A 23 4.63 12.53 9.25
CA ALA A 23 5.43 12.49 8.03
C ALA A 23 6.93 12.71 8.31
N ALA A 24 7.27 13.66 9.19
CA ALA A 24 8.65 13.91 9.59
C ALA A 24 9.29 12.69 10.28
N GLN A 25 8.52 11.90 11.05
CA GLN A 25 9.02 10.67 11.66
C GLN A 25 9.26 9.57 10.62
N VAL A 26 8.42 9.50 9.58
CA VAL A 26 8.62 8.58 8.44
C VAL A 26 9.93 8.90 7.72
N GLU A 27 10.17 10.17 7.40
CA GLU A 27 11.41 10.61 6.74
C GLU A 27 12.65 10.29 7.58
N LYS A 28 12.60 10.56 8.89
CA LYS A 28 13.68 10.19 9.81
C LYS A 28 13.90 8.67 9.88
N CYS A 29 12.83 7.88 9.92
CA CYS A 29 12.90 6.43 9.93
C CYS A 29 13.53 5.89 8.63
N PHE A 30 13.14 6.44 7.50
CA PHE A 30 13.72 6.11 6.20
C PHE A 30 15.22 6.43 6.15
N ALA A 31 15.61 7.65 6.56
CA ALA A 31 17.02 8.07 6.59
C ALA A 31 17.85 7.17 7.54
N LEU A 32 17.32 6.80 8.71
CA LEU A 32 17.96 5.88 9.63
C LEU A 32 18.14 4.50 9.00
N ALA A 33 17.10 3.97 8.32
CA ALA A 33 17.20 2.70 7.62
C ALA A 33 18.32 2.71 6.57
N ARG A 34 18.42 3.80 5.80
CA ARG A 34 19.52 3.99 4.84
C ARG A 34 20.89 4.03 5.51
N SER A 35 21.04 4.76 6.61
CA SER A 35 22.30 4.85 7.35
C SER A 35 22.76 3.52 7.94
N LEU A 36 21.81 2.63 8.26
CA LEU A 36 22.06 1.27 8.73
C LEU A 36 22.33 0.26 7.60
N GLY A 37 22.35 0.72 6.34
CA GLY A 37 22.73 -0.10 5.18
C GLY A 37 21.58 -0.88 4.52
N PHE A 38 20.32 -0.60 4.87
CA PHE A 38 19.20 -1.21 4.15
C PHE A 38 19.12 -0.66 2.72
N LYS A 39 19.31 -1.54 1.74
CA LYS A 39 19.30 -1.22 0.30
C LYS A 39 18.00 -1.61 -0.40
N ASN A 40 17.05 -2.16 0.31
CA ASN A 40 15.73 -2.52 -0.23
C ASN A 40 14.67 -2.12 0.80
N ILE A 41 14.10 -0.93 0.60
CA ILE A 41 13.05 -0.35 1.44
C ILE A 41 11.79 -0.24 0.61
N ASN A 42 10.71 -0.79 1.14
CA ASN A 42 9.37 -0.62 0.59
C ASN A 42 8.61 0.44 1.39
N MET A 43 7.80 1.24 0.71
CA MET A 43 6.90 2.20 1.35
C MET A 43 5.46 1.96 0.89
N ASP A 44 4.53 1.82 1.87
CA ASP A 44 3.12 1.60 1.55
C ASP A 44 2.33 2.90 1.71
N THR A 45 1.47 3.19 0.74
CA THR A 45 0.51 4.30 0.80
C THR A 45 -0.90 3.80 0.49
N ILE A 46 -1.91 4.57 0.90
CA ILE A 46 -3.32 4.21 0.72
C ILE A 46 -4.05 5.34 0.01
N ALA A 47 -4.59 5.06 -1.18
CA ALA A 47 -5.52 5.93 -1.87
C ALA A 47 -6.92 5.83 -1.24
N GLY A 48 -7.58 6.98 -1.07
CA GLY A 48 -8.94 7.05 -0.55
C GLY A 48 -9.05 7.06 0.98
N LEU A 49 -8.01 7.46 1.70
CA LEU A 49 -8.11 7.64 3.15
C LEU A 49 -9.16 8.72 3.49
N PRO A 50 -9.96 8.54 4.58
CA PRO A 50 -10.89 9.56 5.04
C PRO A 50 -10.17 10.89 5.29
N THR A 51 -10.82 11.98 4.89
CA THR A 51 -10.29 13.36 4.99
C THR A 51 -9.08 13.68 4.09
N ASP A 52 -8.57 12.71 3.33
CA ASP A 52 -7.56 12.99 2.31
C ASP A 52 -8.20 13.66 1.09
N THR A 53 -7.38 14.23 0.23
CA THR A 53 -7.78 14.84 -1.04
C THR A 53 -6.92 14.27 -2.16
N THR A 54 -7.34 14.44 -3.41
CA THR A 54 -6.53 14.07 -4.57
C THR A 54 -5.17 14.79 -4.53
N GLU A 55 -5.15 16.06 -4.13
CA GLU A 55 -3.92 16.86 -4.00
C GLU A 55 -3.04 16.34 -2.86
N GLY A 56 -3.62 16.00 -1.70
CA GLY A 56 -2.89 15.41 -0.57
C GLY A 56 -2.27 14.06 -0.92
N PHE A 57 -2.99 13.25 -1.66
CA PHE A 57 -2.44 11.99 -2.17
C PHE A 57 -1.31 12.21 -3.19
N LYS A 58 -1.45 13.18 -4.12
CA LYS A 58 -0.39 13.56 -5.06
C LYS A 58 0.87 14.02 -4.30
N GLU A 59 0.72 14.92 -3.30
CA GLU A 59 1.82 15.33 -2.43
C GLU A 59 2.48 14.12 -1.74
N THR A 60 1.67 13.16 -1.29
CA THR A 60 2.20 11.92 -0.68
C THR A 60 3.08 11.16 -1.67
N ILE A 61 2.63 10.91 -2.89
CA ILE A 61 3.41 10.22 -3.92
C ILE A 61 4.71 10.98 -4.25
N ASP A 62 4.64 12.30 -4.39
CA ASP A 62 5.81 13.15 -4.66
C ASP A 62 6.85 13.05 -3.54
N ARG A 63 6.42 13.11 -2.28
CA ARG A 63 7.31 12.97 -1.12
C ARG A 63 7.91 11.57 -1.02
N LEU A 64 7.12 10.52 -1.29
CA LEU A 64 7.64 9.14 -1.30
C LEU A 64 8.69 8.95 -2.39
N THR A 65 8.43 9.43 -3.60
CA THR A 65 9.38 9.33 -4.71
C THR A 65 10.64 10.17 -4.48
N ALA A 66 10.54 11.31 -3.78
CA ALA A 66 11.69 12.12 -3.38
C ALA A 66 12.62 11.40 -2.36
N LEU A 67 12.09 10.51 -1.54
CA LEU A 67 12.89 9.65 -0.65
C LEU A 67 13.61 8.54 -1.41
N ASP A 68 13.18 8.26 -2.62
CA ASP A 68 13.79 7.28 -3.54
C ASP A 68 13.88 5.85 -2.98
N PRO A 69 12.76 5.26 -2.48
CA PRO A 69 12.74 3.86 -2.07
C PRO A 69 12.90 2.91 -3.28
N GLU A 70 13.17 1.64 -3.03
CA GLU A 70 13.26 0.63 -4.10
C GLU A 70 11.90 0.11 -4.53
N SER A 71 10.91 0.20 -3.66
CA SER A 71 9.54 -0.21 -3.99
C SER A 71 8.50 0.64 -3.25
N ILE A 72 7.36 0.84 -3.90
CA ILE A 72 6.19 1.54 -3.35
C ILE A 72 4.97 0.66 -3.61
N THR A 73 4.13 0.48 -2.59
CA THR A 73 2.85 -0.20 -2.76
C THR A 73 1.73 0.80 -2.58
N VAL A 74 0.88 0.91 -3.58
CA VAL A 74 -0.32 1.73 -3.55
C VAL A 74 -1.52 0.83 -3.25
N HIS A 75 -2.07 0.99 -2.05
CA HIS A 75 -3.29 0.32 -1.64
C HIS A 75 -4.49 1.21 -1.93
N THR A 76 -5.61 0.59 -2.27
CA THR A 76 -6.92 1.26 -2.28
C THR A 76 -7.65 0.93 -0.98
N LEU A 77 -8.19 1.95 -0.31
CA LEU A 77 -8.88 1.75 0.95
C LEU A 77 -10.03 0.75 0.79
N THR A 78 -10.02 -0.27 1.61
CA THR A 78 -11.12 -1.24 1.72
C THR A 78 -11.89 -1.00 3.00
N VAL A 79 -13.18 -0.68 2.86
CA VAL A 79 -14.05 -0.44 4.01
C VAL A 79 -14.58 -1.77 4.52
N LYS A 80 -14.08 -2.23 5.66
CA LYS A 80 -14.66 -3.37 6.37
C LYS A 80 -15.84 -2.89 7.20
N ARG A 81 -16.97 -3.59 7.16
CA ARG A 81 -18.19 -3.27 7.94
C ARG A 81 -17.95 -3.16 9.46
N SER A 82 -16.90 -3.79 9.96
CA SER A 82 -16.50 -3.79 11.38
C SER A 82 -15.42 -2.76 11.73
N ALA A 83 -14.98 -1.92 10.79
CA ALA A 83 -13.94 -0.95 11.07
C ALA A 83 -14.46 0.16 11.98
N ASP A 84 -13.80 0.37 13.13
CA ASP A 84 -14.14 1.42 14.10
C ASP A 84 -14.03 2.84 13.49
N LEU A 85 -13.32 2.97 12.38
CA LEU A 85 -13.16 4.20 11.62
C LEU A 85 -14.51 4.84 11.22
N PHE A 86 -15.55 4.01 10.99
CA PHE A 86 -16.88 4.47 10.59
C PHE A 86 -17.92 4.36 11.70
N LYS A 87 -17.55 3.83 12.86
CA LYS A 87 -18.46 3.79 14.02
C LYS A 87 -18.47 5.10 14.80
N SER A 88 -17.44 5.91 14.68
CA SER A 88 -17.19 7.05 15.56
C SER A 88 -17.64 8.41 15.03
N SER A 89 -17.98 8.57 13.74
CA SER A 89 -18.61 9.81 13.28
C SER A 89 -19.33 9.66 11.92
N ASP A 90 -20.57 10.13 11.87
CA ASP A 90 -21.31 10.31 10.62
C ASP A 90 -20.61 11.30 9.67
N ASP A 91 -19.74 12.18 10.20
CA ASP A 91 -18.97 13.14 9.40
C ASP A 91 -17.89 12.48 8.53
N LEU A 92 -17.25 11.41 9.01
CA LEU A 92 -16.28 10.67 8.19
C LEU A 92 -16.97 9.92 7.04
N ARG A 93 -18.22 9.49 7.22
CA ARG A 93 -19.02 8.88 6.13
C ARG A 93 -19.45 9.89 5.08
N LYS A 94 -19.77 11.12 5.47
CA LYS A 94 -20.21 12.19 4.55
C LYS A 94 -19.06 12.74 3.71
N ASN A 95 -17.84 12.70 4.22
CA ASN A 95 -16.63 13.22 3.56
C ASN A 95 -15.81 12.11 2.88
N TYR A 96 -16.41 10.94 2.65
CA TYR A 96 -15.76 9.87 1.93
C TYR A 96 -15.58 10.24 0.45
N LEU A 97 -14.36 10.05 -0.04
CA LEU A 97 -14.04 10.33 -1.44
C LEU A 97 -14.91 9.50 -2.40
N THR A 98 -15.29 10.09 -3.50
CA THR A 98 -16.05 9.40 -4.54
C THR A 98 -15.15 8.38 -5.26
N ASP A 99 -15.78 7.37 -5.88
CA ASP A 99 -15.06 6.39 -6.72
C ASP A 99 -14.18 7.07 -7.77
N ASN A 100 -14.66 8.19 -8.37
CA ASN A 100 -13.91 8.93 -9.38
C ASN A 100 -12.63 9.58 -8.79
N SER A 101 -12.70 10.16 -7.58
CA SER A 101 -11.54 10.77 -6.94
C SER A 101 -10.46 9.74 -6.60
N ILE A 102 -10.88 8.54 -6.16
CA ILE A 102 -9.93 7.47 -5.83
C ILE A 102 -9.32 6.89 -7.11
N SER A 103 -10.09 6.76 -8.18
CA SER A 103 -9.58 6.36 -9.49
C SER A 103 -8.52 7.34 -9.99
N GLU A 104 -8.78 8.66 -9.88
CA GLU A 104 -7.80 9.69 -10.23
C GLU A 104 -6.50 9.58 -9.42
N MET A 105 -6.59 9.28 -8.11
CA MET A 105 -5.41 9.04 -7.27
C MET A 105 -4.57 7.86 -7.77
N VAL A 106 -5.23 6.74 -8.09
CA VAL A 106 -4.57 5.52 -8.57
C VAL A 106 -3.94 5.75 -9.94
N ASP A 107 -4.65 6.41 -10.86
CA ASP A 107 -4.15 6.75 -12.20
C ASP A 107 -2.94 7.70 -12.12
N PHE A 108 -3.00 8.70 -11.23
CA PHE A 108 -1.86 9.57 -10.97
C PHE A 108 -0.65 8.79 -10.44
N ALA A 109 -0.85 7.92 -9.44
CA ALA A 109 0.23 7.10 -8.90
C ALA A 109 0.85 6.21 -9.98
N PHE A 110 0.04 5.61 -10.83
CA PHE A 110 0.54 4.80 -11.95
C PHE A 110 1.42 5.63 -12.90
N ALA A 111 0.92 6.78 -13.36
CA ALA A 111 1.65 7.65 -14.29
C ALA A 111 2.95 8.18 -13.69
N GLU A 112 2.90 8.66 -12.43
CA GLU A 112 4.05 9.25 -11.75
C GLU A 112 5.12 8.20 -11.42
N LEU A 113 4.72 7.05 -10.88
CA LEU A 113 5.66 6.00 -10.51
C LEU A 113 6.32 5.36 -11.75
N THR A 114 5.54 5.06 -12.80
CA THR A 114 6.11 4.53 -14.05
C THR A 114 7.01 5.54 -14.74
N GLY A 115 6.65 6.83 -14.73
CA GLY A 115 7.50 7.91 -15.24
C GLY A 115 8.83 8.05 -14.50
N LYS A 116 8.90 7.63 -13.23
CA LYS A 116 10.11 7.62 -12.39
C LYS A 116 10.86 6.28 -12.38
N GLY A 117 10.48 5.33 -13.24
CA GLY A 117 11.17 4.06 -13.41
C GLY A 117 10.81 2.98 -12.38
N TYR A 118 9.64 3.08 -11.78
CA TYR A 118 9.05 2.00 -10.99
C TYR A 118 8.09 1.19 -11.87
N ASP A 119 8.35 -0.07 -12.06
CA ASP A 119 7.47 -0.96 -12.82
C ASP A 119 6.45 -1.62 -11.89
N PRO A 120 5.15 -1.69 -12.28
CA PRO A 120 4.17 -2.51 -11.57
C PRO A 120 4.57 -3.99 -11.73
N TYR A 121 4.67 -4.73 -10.61
CA TYR A 121 5.15 -6.12 -10.64
C TYR A 121 4.18 -7.11 -10.00
N TYR A 122 3.22 -6.65 -9.21
CA TYR A 122 2.11 -7.45 -8.74
C TYR A 122 0.89 -6.57 -8.48
N LEU A 123 -0.27 -7.17 -8.61
CA LEU A 123 -1.53 -6.53 -8.28
C LEU A 123 -2.48 -7.53 -7.63
N TYR A 124 -3.34 -7.05 -6.76
CA TYR A 124 -4.40 -7.85 -6.17
C TYR A 124 -5.60 -6.99 -5.81
N ARG A 125 -6.79 -7.61 -5.88
CA ARG A 125 -8.04 -6.97 -5.51
C ARG A 125 -8.57 -7.55 -4.20
N GLN A 126 -8.90 -6.68 -3.26
CA GLN A 126 -9.63 -7.09 -2.06
C GLN A 126 -11.14 -7.01 -2.30
N LYS A 127 -11.91 -7.87 -1.64
CA LYS A 127 -13.38 -7.75 -1.65
C LYS A 127 -13.77 -6.44 -0.97
N ASN A 128 -14.75 -5.72 -1.58
CA ASN A 128 -15.25 -4.43 -1.09
C ASN A 128 -14.24 -3.26 -1.16
N THR A 129 -13.31 -3.27 -2.08
CA THR A 129 -12.53 -2.08 -2.44
C THR A 129 -13.46 -1.05 -3.09
N VAL A 130 -13.28 0.22 -2.78
CA VAL A 130 -14.02 1.31 -3.45
C VAL A 130 -13.68 1.30 -4.94
N GLY A 131 -14.69 1.42 -5.80
CA GLY A 131 -14.52 1.41 -7.26
C GLY A 131 -14.01 0.08 -7.83
N ASN A 132 -13.96 -1.01 -7.06
CA ASN A 132 -13.32 -2.28 -7.46
C ASN A 132 -11.85 -2.12 -7.90
N LEU A 133 -11.18 -1.08 -7.43
CA LEU A 133 -9.79 -0.80 -7.76
C LEU A 133 -8.83 -1.82 -7.12
N GLU A 134 -7.68 -1.96 -7.72
CA GLU A 134 -6.65 -2.91 -7.32
C GLU A 134 -5.59 -2.26 -6.43
N ASN A 135 -4.95 -3.07 -5.60
CA ASN A 135 -3.73 -2.71 -4.91
C ASN A 135 -2.56 -3.09 -5.82
N VAL A 136 -1.64 -2.19 -6.04
CA VAL A 136 -0.53 -2.39 -6.96
C VAL A 136 0.81 -2.17 -6.27
N GLY A 137 1.72 -3.12 -6.40
CA GLY A 137 3.10 -2.97 -5.98
C GLY A 137 3.96 -2.55 -7.15
N TYR A 138 4.73 -1.48 -6.95
CA TYR A 138 5.67 -0.94 -7.90
C TYR A 138 7.10 -1.13 -7.37
N ALA A 139 8.05 -1.45 -8.22
CA ALA A 139 9.44 -1.61 -7.85
C ALA A 139 10.38 -1.12 -8.94
N LYS A 140 11.55 -0.65 -8.54
CA LYS A 140 12.68 -0.50 -9.46
C LYS A 140 13.14 -1.88 -9.90
N LYS A 141 13.62 -1.99 -11.12
CA LYS A 141 14.10 -3.25 -11.71
C LYS A 141 15.11 -3.97 -10.79
N GLY A 142 14.83 -5.22 -10.47
CA GLY A 142 15.65 -6.07 -9.61
C GLY A 142 15.38 -5.94 -8.11
N TYR A 143 14.37 -5.14 -7.71
CA TYR A 143 13.95 -4.98 -6.31
C TYR A 143 12.54 -5.52 -6.04
N GLU A 144 11.95 -6.23 -7.00
CA GLU A 144 10.66 -6.89 -6.88
C GLU A 144 10.67 -7.88 -5.70
N SER A 145 9.61 -7.93 -4.93
CA SER A 145 9.49 -8.88 -3.83
C SER A 145 9.08 -10.25 -4.35
N LEU A 146 9.99 -11.19 -4.37
CA LEU A 146 9.71 -12.57 -4.76
C LEU A 146 8.57 -13.20 -3.92
N TYR A 147 8.49 -12.86 -2.62
CA TYR A 147 7.41 -13.30 -1.77
C TYR A 147 6.05 -12.84 -2.30
N ASN A 148 5.92 -11.56 -2.71
CA ASN A 148 4.67 -11.03 -3.26
C ASN A 148 4.31 -11.72 -4.58
N ILE A 149 5.31 -11.93 -5.45
CA ILE A 149 5.12 -12.63 -6.73
C ILE A 149 4.64 -14.06 -6.45
N TYR A 150 5.34 -14.83 -5.63
CA TYR A 150 4.98 -16.22 -5.37
C TYR A 150 3.61 -16.39 -4.70
N ILE A 151 3.21 -15.44 -3.85
CA ILE A 151 1.90 -15.49 -3.19
C ILE A 151 0.75 -15.17 -4.15
N MET A 152 0.98 -14.26 -5.11
CA MET A 152 -0.01 -13.87 -6.11
C MET A 152 -0.13 -14.90 -7.24
N GLU A 153 0.99 -15.39 -7.73
CA GLU A 153 1.05 -16.40 -8.80
C GLU A 153 0.75 -17.82 -8.29
N GLU A 154 0.65 -17.99 -6.96
CA GLU A 154 0.42 -19.30 -6.34
C GLU A 154 1.44 -20.35 -6.81
N ALA A 155 2.69 -19.93 -7.03
CA ALA A 155 3.74 -20.72 -7.64
C ALA A 155 4.46 -21.65 -6.67
N GLN A 156 4.31 -21.44 -5.35
CA GLN A 156 5.03 -22.20 -4.32
C GLN A 156 4.16 -22.48 -3.08
N ASN A 157 4.48 -23.57 -2.39
CA ASN A 157 3.92 -23.83 -1.09
C ASN A 157 4.31 -22.74 -0.09
N ILE A 158 3.36 -22.30 0.71
CA ILE A 158 3.58 -21.32 1.75
C ILE A 158 3.27 -21.95 3.09
N ILE A 159 4.30 -22.14 3.89
CA ILE A 159 4.16 -22.64 5.26
C ILE A 159 4.05 -21.44 6.19
N ALA A 160 2.90 -21.30 6.82
CA ALA A 160 2.68 -20.21 7.77
C ALA A 160 2.99 -20.66 9.20
N CYS A 161 3.66 -19.79 9.95
CA CYS A 161 3.94 -19.98 11.37
C CYS A 161 3.26 -18.87 12.18
N GLY A 162 2.49 -19.24 13.19
CA GLY A 162 1.83 -18.31 14.10
C GLY A 162 0.30 -18.44 14.13
N ALA A 163 -0.31 -17.80 15.12
CA ALA A 163 -1.73 -17.97 15.50
C ALA A 163 -2.74 -17.45 14.46
N GLY A 164 -2.40 -16.77 13.44
CA GLY A 164 -3.30 -16.32 12.36
C GLY A 164 -2.80 -16.74 10.98
N GLY A 165 -1.78 -17.61 10.96
CA GLY A 165 -1.17 -18.04 9.73
C GLY A 165 -2.05 -19.04 8.98
N SER A 166 -2.11 -18.93 7.66
CA SER A 166 -2.74 -19.90 6.78
C SER A 166 -1.69 -20.50 5.88
N THR A 167 -1.47 -21.81 6.01
CA THR A 167 -0.60 -22.57 5.11
C THR A 167 -1.35 -22.82 3.80
N LYS A 168 -0.67 -22.61 2.68
CA LYS A 168 -1.15 -22.99 1.35
C LYS A 168 -0.25 -24.06 0.78
N LEU A 169 -0.82 -25.21 0.43
CA LEU A 169 -0.12 -26.27 -0.29
C LEU A 169 -0.64 -26.34 -1.72
N ILE A 170 0.27 -26.40 -2.68
CA ILE A 170 -0.05 -26.40 -4.10
C ILE A 170 0.26 -27.80 -4.63
N ASP A 171 -0.76 -28.46 -5.16
CA ASP A 171 -0.57 -29.66 -5.95
C ASP A 171 -0.24 -29.26 -7.40
N HIS A 172 1.03 -29.31 -7.74
CA HIS A 172 1.52 -28.93 -9.06
C HIS A 172 1.01 -29.82 -10.19
N SER A 173 0.44 -30.99 -9.89
CA SER A 173 -0.13 -31.88 -10.91
C SER A 173 -1.56 -31.51 -11.29
N THR A 174 -2.31 -30.94 -10.35
CA THR A 174 -3.74 -30.59 -10.53
C THR A 174 -4.01 -29.09 -10.47
N GLY A 175 -3.04 -28.28 -10.04
CA GLY A 175 -3.22 -26.86 -9.76
C GLY A 175 -4.13 -26.57 -8.56
N LYS A 176 -4.48 -27.58 -7.77
CA LYS A 176 -5.32 -27.39 -6.57
C LYS A 176 -4.51 -26.81 -5.42
N ILE A 177 -5.14 -25.88 -4.71
CA ILE A 177 -4.63 -25.27 -3.49
C ILE A 177 -5.43 -25.81 -2.32
N THR A 178 -4.75 -26.26 -1.27
CA THR A 178 -5.32 -26.74 -0.02
C THR A 178 -4.68 -26.03 1.16
#